data_8ff91644d5a7deac07197a4b9a245da1
#
_entry.id   8ff91644d5a7deac07197a4b9a245da1
#
_cell.length_a   1.000
_cell.length_b   1.000
_cell.length_c   1.000
_cell.angle_alpha   90.00
_cell.angle_beta   90.00
_cell.angle_gamma   90.00
#
_symmetry.space_group_name_H-M   'P 1'
#
loop_
_entity.id
_entity.type
_entity.pdbx_description
1 polymer ?
#
loop_
_entity_poly.entity_id
_entity_poly.type
_entity_poly.pdbx_seq_one_letter_code
_entity_poly.pdbx_strand_id
1 'polypeptide(L)'
;MSCGGLGNKQNQGNPVYVAAKEAGFLKNKQLKTRLDGFNKKIVAAKYIESLMVGRVSVSVADIDNFYEKNRGQFKRKNDEVLVLLFGEKDKNTAILIKNTIDRNGLDSEKTSALIKKHSPRRVFFDKSQLVENMSRRLFSAKKNSSFIIERGAVFSVFYIIDIYKKEGIKDLVYVNDEIQSKILALKKHVLKKRIIDSLAVEYGKN
;
A
#
# COMPACT_ATOMS: atom_id res chain seq x y z
N MET A 1 -0.22 -38.07 -42.89
CA MET A 1 0.59 -36.96 -42.34
C MET A 1 -0.02 -36.57 -41.02
N SER A 2 0.67 -36.88 -39.94
CA SER A 2 0.12 -36.93 -38.57
C SER A 2 0.24 -35.57 -37.94
N CYS A 3 -0.90 -35.00 -37.52
CA CYS A 3 -0.92 -33.81 -36.66
C CYS A 3 -0.67 -34.23 -35.20
N GLY A 4 0.53 -33.95 -34.72
CA GLY A 4 0.91 -34.17 -33.33
C GLY A 4 0.18 -33.20 -32.41
N GLY A 5 -0.59 -33.74 -31.47
CA GLY A 5 -1.32 -33.01 -30.46
C GLY A 5 -0.35 -32.31 -29.50
N LEU A 6 -0.57 -31.01 -29.28
CA LEU A 6 0.02 -30.24 -28.20
C LEU A 6 -0.63 -30.68 -26.88
N GLY A 7 -0.06 -31.71 -26.27
CA GLY A 7 -0.48 -32.19 -24.95
C GLY A 7 -0.14 -31.17 -23.85
N ASN A 8 -1.14 -30.90 -23.06
CA ASN A 8 -1.27 -30.10 -21.85
C ASN A 8 -0.08 -30.29 -20.87
N LYS A 9 0.90 -29.37 -20.85
CA LYS A 9 2.01 -29.34 -19.88
C LYS A 9 1.69 -28.57 -18.59
N GLN A 10 0.47 -28.62 -18.09
CA GLN A 10 0.04 -27.84 -16.93
C GLN A 10 -0.21 -28.65 -15.65
N ASN A 11 0.45 -29.78 -15.43
CA ASN A 11 0.42 -30.45 -14.12
C ASN A 11 1.63 -31.36 -13.90
N GLN A 12 2.85 -30.82 -14.07
CA GLN A 12 4.02 -31.49 -13.52
C GLN A 12 4.08 -31.13 -12.03
N GLY A 13 3.38 -31.90 -11.20
CA GLY A 13 3.48 -31.84 -9.75
C GLY A 13 4.93 -31.95 -9.32
N ASN A 14 5.29 -31.31 -8.20
CA ASN A 14 6.61 -31.36 -7.60
C ASN A 14 7.18 -32.80 -7.70
N PRO A 15 8.28 -33.05 -8.46
CA PRO A 15 8.79 -34.39 -8.71
C PRO A 15 9.15 -35.13 -7.43
N VAL A 16 9.59 -34.42 -6.38
CA VAL A 16 9.85 -34.98 -5.06
C VAL A 16 8.58 -35.52 -4.42
N TYR A 17 7.46 -34.82 -4.59
CA TYR A 17 6.16 -35.28 -4.09
C TYR A 17 5.70 -36.55 -4.82
N VAL A 18 5.90 -36.62 -6.15
CA VAL A 18 5.52 -37.79 -6.93
C VAL A 18 6.35 -39.01 -6.47
N ALA A 19 7.67 -38.88 -6.36
CA ALA A 19 8.55 -39.93 -5.87
C ALA A 19 8.19 -40.38 -4.44
N ALA A 20 7.88 -39.44 -3.52
CA ALA A 20 7.46 -39.75 -2.17
C ALA A 20 6.12 -40.51 -2.13
N LYS A 21 5.19 -40.18 -3.03
CA LYS A 21 3.91 -40.86 -3.16
C LYS A 21 4.13 -42.31 -3.64
N GLU A 22 4.96 -42.54 -4.64
CA GLU A 22 5.33 -43.88 -5.16
C GLU A 22 6.05 -44.70 -4.10
N ALA A 23 6.94 -44.08 -3.34
CA ALA A 23 7.64 -44.73 -2.21
C ALA A 23 6.73 -45.02 -1.00
N GLY A 24 5.43 -44.71 -1.09
CA GLY A 24 4.44 -45.04 -0.06
C GLY A 24 4.45 -44.10 1.15
N PHE A 25 5.12 -42.95 1.10
CA PHE A 25 5.18 -42.00 2.21
C PHE A 25 3.78 -41.53 2.70
N LEU A 26 2.78 -41.49 1.79
CA LEU A 26 1.40 -41.15 2.16
C LEU A 26 0.70 -42.20 3.03
N LYS A 27 1.29 -43.41 3.16
CA LYS A 27 0.79 -44.44 4.06
C LYS A 27 1.30 -44.26 5.50
N ASN A 28 2.30 -43.41 5.71
CA ASN A 28 2.87 -43.14 7.03
C ASN A 28 1.80 -42.52 7.96
N LYS A 29 1.53 -43.20 9.09
CA LYS A 29 0.49 -42.78 10.05
C LYS A 29 0.72 -41.40 10.65
N GLN A 30 1.98 -41.06 10.97
CA GLN A 30 2.31 -39.74 11.51
C GLN A 30 2.10 -38.63 10.46
N LEU A 31 2.47 -38.89 9.21
CA LEU A 31 2.25 -37.95 8.11
C LEU A 31 0.76 -37.73 7.86
N LYS A 32 -0.04 -38.81 7.83
CA LYS A 32 -1.50 -38.71 7.70
C LYS A 32 -2.11 -37.83 8.79
N THR A 33 -1.77 -38.09 10.07
CA THR A 33 -2.28 -37.30 11.20
C THR A 33 -1.92 -35.79 11.04
N ARG A 34 -0.69 -35.48 10.56
CA ARG A 34 -0.29 -34.11 10.29
C ARG A 34 -1.08 -33.49 9.15
N LEU A 35 -1.23 -34.21 8.04
CA LEU A 35 -2.02 -33.73 6.89
C LEU A 35 -3.48 -33.49 7.27
N ASP A 36 -4.11 -34.41 8.03
CA ASP A 36 -5.46 -34.21 8.52
C ASP A 36 -5.60 -32.97 9.41
N GLY A 37 -4.61 -32.74 10.28
CA GLY A 37 -4.56 -31.52 11.08
C GLY A 37 -4.43 -30.24 10.23
N PHE A 38 -3.60 -30.25 9.18
CA PHE A 38 -3.50 -29.13 8.25
C PHE A 38 -4.80 -28.92 7.46
N ASN A 39 -5.39 -30.00 6.94
CA ASN A 39 -6.64 -29.92 6.19
C ASN A 39 -7.77 -29.33 7.04
N LYS A 40 -7.93 -29.77 8.28
CA LYS A 40 -8.91 -29.21 9.22
C LYS A 40 -8.71 -27.71 9.42
N LYS A 41 -7.45 -27.25 9.61
CA LYS A 41 -7.14 -25.82 9.78
C LYS A 41 -7.47 -25.01 8.53
N ILE A 42 -7.12 -25.53 7.34
CA ILE A 42 -7.39 -24.84 6.06
C ILE A 42 -8.90 -24.73 5.82
N VAL A 43 -9.64 -25.83 6.00
CA VAL A 43 -11.10 -25.85 5.84
C VAL A 43 -11.77 -24.89 6.81
N ALA A 44 -11.39 -24.93 8.09
CA ALA A 44 -11.93 -24.02 9.11
C ALA A 44 -11.62 -22.55 8.79
N ALA A 45 -10.40 -22.23 8.35
CA ALA A 45 -10.03 -20.88 7.97
C ALA A 45 -10.86 -20.39 6.77
N LYS A 46 -11.00 -21.22 5.73
CA LYS A 46 -11.81 -20.90 4.55
C LYS A 46 -13.30 -20.74 4.86
N TYR A 47 -13.83 -21.56 5.74
CA TYR A 47 -15.21 -21.43 6.19
C TYR A 47 -15.44 -20.13 6.96
N ILE A 48 -14.55 -19.77 7.89
CA ILE A 48 -14.63 -18.48 8.59
C ILE A 48 -14.51 -17.31 7.59
N GLU A 49 -13.57 -17.36 6.64
CA GLU A 49 -13.46 -16.34 5.58
C GLU A 49 -14.78 -16.17 4.82
N SER A 50 -15.42 -17.29 4.41
CA SER A 50 -16.69 -17.24 3.69
C SER A 50 -17.81 -16.58 4.50
N LEU A 51 -17.86 -16.85 5.80
CA LEU A 51 -18.83 -16.23 6.72
C LEU A 51 -18.58 -14.73 6.94
N MET A 52 -17.38 -14.24 6.64
CA MET A 52 -17.00 -12.84 6.82
C MET A 52 -17.24 -11.99 5.56
N VAL A 53 -17.47 -12.61 4.41
CA VAL A 53 -17.61 -11.88 3.13
C VAL A 53 -18.77 -10.87 3.22
N GLY A 54 -18.50 -9.63 2.83
CA GLY A 54 -19.48 -8.55 2.80
C GLY A 54 -19.98 -8.05 4.18
N ARG A 55 -19.49 -8.60 5.29
CA ARG A 55 -20.00 -8.29 6.64
C ARG A 55 -19.22 -7.19 7.37
N VAL A 56 -18.15 -6.65 6.76
CA VAL A 56 -17.34 -5.61 7.36
C VAL A 56 -17.15 -4.47 6.37
N SER A 57 -17.51 -3.28 6.77
CA SER A 57 -17.26 -2.04 6.05
C SER A 57 -16.72 -0.96 6.99
N VAL A 58 -16.08 0.05 6.43
CA VAL A 58 -15.58 1.21 7.16
C VAL A 58 -16.29 2.44 6.59
N SER A 59 -17.01 3.16 7.44
CA SER A 59 -17.68 4.41 7.08
C SER A 59 -16.76 5.61 7.27
N VAL A 60 -17.11 6.75 6.68
CA VAL A 60 -16.43 8.03 6.91
C VAL A 60 -16.45 8.38 8.41
N ALA A 61 -17.59 8.21 9.07
CA ALA A 61 -17.71 8.47 10.49
C ALA A 61 -16.79 7.58 11.36
N ASP A 62 -16.55 6.34 10.96
CA ASP A 62 -15.57 5.48 11.64
C ASP A 62 -14.16 6.07 11.56
N ILE A 63 -13.80 6.60 10.38
CA ILE A 63 -12.48 7.19 10.12
C ILE A 63 -12.29 8.46 10.93
N ASP A 64 -13.27 9.38 10.88
CA ASP A 64 -13.24 10.64 11.61
C ASP A 64 -13.14 10.40 13.12
N ASN A 65 -13.97 9.52 13.66
CA ASN A 65 -13.95 9.16 15.07
C ASN A 65 -12.64 8.52 15.51
N PHE A 66 -12.06 7.66 14.67
CA PHE A 66 -10.76 7.04 14.94
C PHE A 66 -9.65 8.08 14.96
N TYR A 67 -9.63 8.97 13.97
CA TYR A 67 -8.64 10.03 13.88
C TYR A 67 -8.70 10.96 15.09
N GLU A 68 -9.89 11.46 15.45
CA GLU A 68 -10.04 12.38 16.59
C GLU A 68 -9.60 11.74 17.92
N LYS A 69 -9.98 10.48 18.16
CA LYS A 69 -9.58 9.75 19.37
C LYS A 69 -8.10 9.40 19.43
N ASN A 70 -7.43 9.35 18.28
CA ASN A 70 -6.05 8.85 18.17
C ASN A 70 -5.08 9.87 17.56
N ARG A 71 -5.42 11.18 17.51
CA ARG A 71 -4.60 12.22 16.87
C ARG A 71 -3.12 12.15 17.24
N GLY A 72 -2.81 11.85 18.50
CA GLY A 72 -1.44 11.73 19.00
C GLY A 72 -0.61 10.61 18.33
N GLN A 73 -1.27 9.60 17.75
CA GLN A 73 -0.57 8.52 17.02
C GLN A 73 -0.09 8.97 15.63
N PHE A 74 -0.65 10.07 15.10
CA PHE A 74 -0.33 10.59 13.77
C PHE A 74 0.66 11.75 13.79
N LYS A 75 1.48 11.83 14.85
CA LYS A 75 2.58 12.78 14.92
C LYS A 75 3.70 12.42 13.93
N ARG A 76 4.25 13.44 13.27
CA ARG A 76 5.41 13.29 12.40
C ARG A 76 6.65 12.96 13.23
N LYS A 77 7.35 11.90 12.85
CA LYS A 77 8.58 11.48 13.53
C LYS A 77 9.77 12.37 13.20
N ASN A 78 9.74 12.97 12.02
CA ASN A 78 10.79 13.84 11.47
C ASN A 78 10.15 15.04 10.76
N ASP A 79 10.98 16.01 10.35
CA ASP A 79 10.56 17.03 9.39
C ASP A 79 10.21 16.34 8.06
N GLU A 80 9.10 16.72 7.44
CA GLU A 80 8.63 16.19 6.16
C GLU A 80 8.38 17.35 5.19
N VAL A 81 8.61 17.14 3.90
CA VAL A 81 8.26 18.08 2.84
C VAL A 81 7.35 17.40 1.83
N LEU A 82 6.22 18.05 1.53
CA LEU A 82 5.31 17.62 0.48
C LEU A 82 5.66 18.34 -0.81
N VAL A 83 5.91 17.58 -1.85
CA VAL A 83 6.24 18.12 -3.16
C VAL A 83 5.31 17.58 -4.26
N LEU A 84 5.14 18.36 -5.30
CA LEU A 84 4.65 17.90 -6.60
C LEU A 84 5.87 17.62 -7.47
N LEU A 85 6.03 16.36 -7.88
CA LEU A 85 7.21 15.87 -8.60
C LEU A 85 6.87 15.49 -10.03
N PHE A 86 7.47 16.19 -10.98
CA PHE A 86 7.42 15.87 -12.40
C PHE A 86 8.73 15.20 -12.81
N GLY A 87 8.65 14.22 -13.69
CA GLY A 87 9.81 13.54 -14.29
C GLY A 87 9.79 13.68 -15.80
N GLU A 88 10.75 14.45 -16.37
CA GLU A 88 10.81 14.76 -17.78
C GLU A 88 12.11 14.28 -18.40
N LYS A 89 12.06 13.90 -19.68
CA LYS A 89 13.26 13.56 -20.47
C LYS A 89 13.82 14.76 -21.23
N ASP A 90 12.98 15.74 -21.49
CA ASP A 90 13.35 16.97 -22.18
C ASP A 90 13.54 18.13 -21.19
N LYS A 91 14.70 18.77 -21.28
CA LYS A 91 15.09 19.88 -20.42
C LYS A 91 14.18 21.11 -20.61
N ASN A 92 13.82 21.41 -21.84
CA ASN A 92 13.00 22.57 -22.14
C ASN A 92 11.58 22.39 -21.55
N THR A 93 11.03 21.19 -21.66
CA THR A 93 9.76 20.83 -21.02
C THR A 93 9.83 20.99 -19.49
N ALA A 94 10.90 20.52 -18.86
CA ALA A 94 11.10 20.71 -17.42
C ALA A 94 11.17 22.18 -17.02
N ILE A 95 11.87 23.00 -17.79
CA ILE A 95 11.96 24.46 -17.59
C ILE A 95 10.60 25.13 -17.79
N LEU A 96 9.85 24.72 -18.82
CA LEU A 96 8.50 25.23 -19.09
C LEU A 96 7.56 24.93 -17.90
N ILE A 97 7.55 23.68 -17.42
CA ILE A 97 6.75 23.27 -16.26
C ILE A 97 7.11 24.14 -15.04
N LYS A 98 8.41 24.21 -14.71
CA LYS A 98 8.90 25.02 -13.59
C LYS A 98 8.41 26.46 -13.69
N ASN A 99 8.68 27.13 -14.80
CA ASN A 99 8.35 28.53 -14.98
C ASN A 99 6.84 28.80 -14.98
N THR A 100 6.04 27.87 -15.50
CA THR A 100 4.58 28.01 -15.50
C THR A 100 4.03 27.91 -14.09
N ILE A 101 4.50 26.96 -13.29
CA ILE A 101 4.02 26.78 -11.92
C ILE A 101 4.48 27.91 -11.01
N ASP A 102 5.74 28.35 -11.14
CA ASP A 102 6.28 29.47 -10.32
C ASP A 102 5.54 30.79 -10.60
N ARG A 103 5.10 31.03 -11.85
CA ARG A 103 4.37 32.25 -12.22
C ARG A 103 2.90 32.22 -11.88
N ASN A 104 2.25 31.09 -12.02
CA ASN A 104 0.78 31.02 -11.97
C ASN A 104 0.25 30.31 -10.71
N GLY A 105 1.11 29.66 -9.93
CA GLY A 105 0.68 28.83 -8.79
C GLY A 105 0.01 27.52 -9.20
N LEU A 106 -0.40 26.72 -8.21
CA LEU A 106 -1.03 25.41 -8.47
C LEU A 106 -2.48 25.50 -8.96
N ASP A 107 -3.20 26.54 -8.58
CA ASP A 107 -4.66 26.63 -8.80
C ASP A 107 -5.03 27.26 -10.15
N SER A 108 -4.05 27.61 -10.97
CA SER A 108 -4.32 28.19 -12.29
C SER A 108 -4.69 27.12 -13.32
N GLU A 109 -5.49 27.52 -14.32
CA GLU A 109 -5.86 26.66 -15.45
C GLU A 109 -4.62 26.16 -16.22
N LYS A 110 -3.61 27.01 -16.40
CA LYS A 110 -2.36 26.67 -17.08
C LYS A 110 -1.60 25.56 -16.33
N THR A 111 -1.53 25.65 -15.02
CA THR A 111 -0.89 24.62 -14.18
C THR A 111 -1.73 23.36 -14.14
N SER A 112 -3.05 23.46 -14.06
CA SER A 112 -3.95 22.33 -14.13
C SER A 112 -3.82 21.54 -15.44
N ALA A 113 -3.67 22.25 -16.56
CA ALA A 113 -3.39 21.62 -17.86
C ALA A 113 -2.05 20.88 -17.88
N LEU A 114 -0.99 21.44 -17.29
CA LEU A 114 0.30 20.77 -17.14
C LEU A 114 0.21 19.54 -16.25
N ILE A 115 -0.47 19.64 -15.10
CA ILE A 115 -0.68 18.52 -14.18
C ILE A 115 -1.40 17.38 -14.91
N LYS A 116 -2.45 17.69 -15.65
CA LYS A 116 -3.19 16.69 -16.43
C LYS A 116 -2.32 16.04 -17.52
N LYS A 117 -1.50 16.82 -18.21
CA LYS A 117 -0.64 16.36 -19.30
C LYS A 117 0.53 15.50 -18.81
N HIS A 118 1.20 15.92 -17.75
CA HIS A 118 2.46 15.33 -17.29
C HIS A 118 2.30 14.39 -16.08
N SER A 119 1.08 14.31 -15.50
CA SER A 119 0.72 13.39 -14.41
C SER A 119 1.75 13.32 -13.28
N PRO A 120 2.10 14.46 -12.65
CA PRO A 120 3.08 14.49 -11.56
C PRO A 120 2.58 13.72 -10.34
N ARG A 121 3.52 13.32 -9.50
CA ARG A 121 3.23 12.64 -8.24
C ARG A 121 3.32 13.60 -7.07
N ARG A 122 2.37 13.53 -6.15
CA ARG A 122 2.52 14.12 -4.82
C ARG A 122 3.33 13.16 -3.95
N VAL A 123 4.45 13.63 -3.41
CA VAL A 123 5.39 12.80 -2.65
C VAL A 123 5.77 13.51 -1.37
N PHE A 124 5.69 12.79 -0.25
CA PHE A 124 6.32 13.20 0.99
C PHE A 124 7.76 12.70 1.03
N PHE A 125 8.68 13.60 1.36
CA PHE A 125 10.05 13.24 1.69
C PHE A 125 10.28 13.46 3.18
N ASP A 126 10.65 12.39 3.87
CA ASP A 126 11.09 12.42 5.26
C ASP A 126 12.57 12.82 5.28
N LYS A 127 12.90 13.82 6.10
CA LYS A 127 14.25 14.37 6.20
C LYS A 127 15.31 13.32 6.54
N SER A 128 14.97 12.35 7.38
CA SER A 128 15.88 11.30 7.81
C SER A 128 16.24 10.26 6.75
N GLN A 129 15.42 10.17 5.69
CA GLN A 129 15.58 9.19 4.60
C GLN A 129 16.33 9.76 3.39
N LEU A 130 16.71 11.03 3.45
CA LEU A 130 17.35 11.72 2.34
C LEU A 130 18.86 11.83 2.55
N VAL A 131 19.61 11.72 1.44
CA VAL A 131 21.01 12.12 1.41
C VAL A 131 21.14 13.62 1.67
N GLU A 132 22.24 14.05 2.30
CA GLU A 132 22.40 15.41 2.81
C GLU A 132 22.13 16.52 1.77
N ASN A 133 22.68 16.38 0.57
CA ASN A 133 22.50 17.38 -0.50
C ASN A 133 21.03 17.55 -0.91
N MET A 134 20.26 16.46 -1.01
CA MET A 134 18.85 16.50 -1.32
C MET A 134 18.05 17.07 -0.15
N SER A 135 18.34 16.63 1.07
CA SER A 135 17.73 17.12 2.29
C SER A 135 17.90 18.64 2.40
N ARG A 136 19.14 19.13 2.27
CA ARG A 136 19.41 20.56 2.30
C ARG A 136 18.61 21.32 1.24
N ARG A 137 18.58 20.83 0.01
CA ARG A 137 17.89 21.51 -1.09
C ARG A 137 16.37 21.56 -0.90
N LEU A 138 15.76 20.45 -0.47
CA LEU A 138 14.31 20.39 -0.25
C LEU A 138 13.87 21.23 0.97
N PHE A 139 14.61 21.16 2.09
CA PHE A 139 14.19 21.81 3.32
C PHE A 139 14.64 23.27 3.46
N SER A 140 15.56 23.75 2.60
CA SER A 140 15.88 25.19 2.48
C SER A 140 15.03 25.91 1.44
N ALA A 141 14.32 25.18 0.58
CA ALA A 141 13.44 25.78 -0.41
C ALA A 141 12.22 26.43 0.26
N LYS A 142 11.72 27.50 -0.35
CA LYS A 142 10.51 28.17 0.14
C LYS A 142 9.25 27.40 -0.30
N LYS A 143 8.20 27.46 0.51
CA LYS A 143 6.86 27.03 0.10
C LYS A 143 6.46 27.75 -1.19
N ASN A 144 5.79 27.09 -2.09
CA ASN A 144 5.36 27.58 -3.39
C ASN A 144 6.52 27.98 -4.33
N SER A 145 7.69 27.36 -4.18
CA SER A 145 8.81 27.51 -5.11
C SER A 145 9.16 26.19 -5.75
N SER A 146 9.81 26.24 -6.91
CA SER A 146 10.25 25.04 -7.61
C SER A 146 11.71 25.09 -8.02
N PHE A 147 12.28 23.90 -8.22
CA PHE A 147 13.63 23.72 -8.75
C PHE A 147 13.73 22.44 -9.57
N ILE A 148 14.76 22.37 -10.41
CA ILE A 148 15.04 21.20 -11.24
C ILE A 148 16.29 20.49 -10.71
N ILE A 149 16.23 19.16 -10.70
CA ILE A 149 17.39 18.29 -10.50
C ILE A 149 17.56 17.43 -11.74
N GLU A 150 18.75 17.50 -12.32
CA GLU A 150 19.16 16.67 -13.44
C GLU A 150 19.88 15.42 -12.91
N ARG A 151 19.46 14.24 -13.35
CA ARG A 151 20.11 12.95 -13.08
C ARG A 151 20.16 12.14 -14.37
N GLY A 152 21.33 12.11 -15.00
CA GLY A 152 21.48 11.49 -16.32
C GLY A 152 20.55 12.15 -17.35
N ALA A 153 19.72 11.35 -17.99
CA ALA A 153 18.76 11.81 -19.00
C ALA A 153 17.38 12.23 -18.43
N VAL A 154 17.26 12.38 -17.10
CA VAL A 154 15.98 12.73 -16.46
C VAL A 154 16.09 14.05 -15.74
N PHE A 155 15.15 14.95 -16.03
CA PHE A 155 14.96 16.25 -15.40
C PHE A 155 13.77 16.17 -14.43
N SER A 156 14.05 16.20 -13.13
CA SER A 156 13.01 16.14 -12.09
C SER A 156 12.69 17.57 -11.62
N VAL A 157 11.43 17.99 -11.81
CA VAL A 157 10.94 19.29 -11.30
C VAL A 157 10.27 19.04 -9.97
N PHE A 158 10.78 19.67 -8.92
CA PHE A 158 10.25 19.65 -7.58
C PHE A 158 9.54 20.97 -7.31
N TYR A 159 8.26 20.94 -7.03
CA TYR A 159 7.52 22.10 -6.52
C TYR A 159 7.16 21.86 -5.07
N ILE A 160 7.56 22.75 -4.17
CA ILE A 160 7.32 22.65 -2.74
C ILE A 160 5.90 23.07 -2.41
N ILE A 161 5.05 22.10 -2.04
CA ILE A 161 3.68 22.36 -1.63
C ILE A 161 3.65 22.83 -0.18
N ASP A 162 4.32 22.07 0.71
CA ASP A 162 4.39 22.42 2.13
C ASP A 162 5.58 21.77 2.84
N ILE A 163 5.97 22.34 3.98
CA ILE A 163 7.03 21.83 4.85
C ILE A 163 6.45 21.66 6.25
N TYR A 164 6.50 20.44 6.75
CA TYR A 164 5.94 20.07 8.03
C TYR A 164 7.05 19.78 9.04
N LYS A 165 6.87 20.26 10.24
CA LYS A 165 7.82 20.04 11.33
C LYS A 165 7.56 18.72 12.05
N LYS A 166 8.62 18.14 12.58
CA LYS A 166 8.59 17.05 13.56
C LYS A 166 7.56 17.38 14.66
N GLU A 167 6.90 16.37 15.21
CA GLU A 167 5.83 16.44 16.21
C GLU A 167 4.52 17.09 15.71
N GLY A 168 4.49 17.69 14.53
CA GLY A 168 3.24 18.13 13.90
C GLY A 168 2.31 16.94 13.62
N ILE A 169 1.01 17.12 13.84
CA ILE A 169 0.00 16.08 13.55
C ILE A 169 -0.25 16.05 12.04
N LYS A 170 -0.27 14.85 11.46
CA LYS A 170 -0.65 14.66 10.05
C LYS A 170 -2.16 14.85 9.91
N ASP A 171 -2.57 15.69 8.96
CA ASP A 171 -3.99 15.87 8.66
C ASP A 171 -4.62 14.56 8.19
N LEU A 172 -5.93 14.42 8.44
CA LEU A 172 -6.69 13.22 8.13
C LEU A 172 -6.53 12.76 6.67
N VAL A 173 -6.47 13.70 5.73
CA VAL A 173 -6.31 13.41 4.29
C VAL A 173 -5.04 12.60 3.99
N TYR A 174 -3.98 12.73 4.79
CA TYR A 174 -2.71 12.02 4.59
C TYR A 174 -2.61 10.69 5.31
N VAL A 175 -3.54 10.40 6.21
CA VAL A 175 -3.57 9.17 7.02
C VAL A 175 -4.84 8.36 6.85
N ASN A 176 -5.73 8.81 5.96
CA ASN A 176 -7.05 8.21 5.72
C ASN A 176 -6.95 6.71 5.41
N ASP A 177 -6.11 6.34 4.43
CA ASP A 177 -5.97 4.94 4.00
C ASP A 177 -5.35 4.06 5.10
N GLU A 178 -4.42 4.62 5.87
CA GLU A 178 -3.84 3.95 7.03
C GLU A 178 -4.91 3.68 8.09
N ILE A 179 -5.74 4.67 8.39
CA ILE A 179 -6.84 4.57 9.37
C ILE A 179 -7.87 3.56 8.87
N GLN A 180 -8.29 3.66 7.62
CA GLN A 180 -9.25 2.73 7.01
C GLN A 180 -8.76 1.28 7.14
N SER A 181 -7.50 1.03 6.82
CA SER A 181 -6.88 -0.29 6.92
C SER A 181 -6.86 -0.80 8.37
N LYS A 182 -6.52 0.05 9.34
CA LYS A 182 -6.52 -0.29 10.77
C LYS A 182 -7.93 -0.64 11.26
N ILE A 183 -8.92 0.20 10.96
CA ILE A 183 -10.31 -0.05 11.36
C ILE A 183 -10.83 -1.34 10.73
N LEU A 184 -10.56 -1.56 9.44
CA LEU A 184 -10.97 -2.77 8.74
C LEU A 184 -10.38 -4.03 9.39
N ALA A 185 -9.10 -3.99 9.73
CA ALA A 185 -8.42 -5.10 10.43
C ALA A 185 -9.04 -5.36 11.81
N LEU A 186 -9.30 -4.31 12.59
CA LEU A 186 -9.96 -4.41 13.89
C LEU A 186 -11.37 -4.99 13.79
N LYS A 187 -12.20 -4.48 12.87
CA LYS A 187 -13.56 -4.98 12.66
C LYS A 187 -13.56 -6.44 12.20
N LYS A 188 -12.65 -6.81 11.30
CA LYS A 188 -12.47 -8.21 10.85
C LYS A 188 -12.06 -9.11 12.01
N HIS A 189 -11.16 -8.67 12.87
CA HIS A 189 -10.72 -9.44 14.05
C HIS A 189 -11.90 -9.69 15.01
N VAL A 190 -12.66 -8.64 15.32
CA VAL A 190 -13.85 -8.75 16.21
C VAL A 190 -14.91 -9.67 15.61
N LEU A 191 -15.20 -9.52 14.31
CA LEU A 191 -16.18 -10.39 13.64
C LEU A 191 -15.72 -11.84 13.62
N LYS A 192 -14.44 -12.10 13.31
CA LYS A 192 -13.87 -13.45 13.35
C LYS A 192 -14.01 -14.08 14.72
N LYS A 193 -13.72 -13.35 15.78
CA LYS A 193 -13.88 -13.84 17.15
C LYS A 193 -15.34 -14.21 17.45
N ARG A 194 -16.28 -13.31 17.12
CA ARG A 194 -17.73 -13.58 17.31
C ARG A 194 -18.21 -14.82 16.56
N ILE A 195 -17.75 -15.02 15.32
CA ILE A 195 -18.08 -16.20 14.52
C ILE A 195 -17.54 -17.46 15.21
N ILE A 196 -16.29 -17.46 15.65
CA ILE A 196 -15.68 -18.60 16.33
C ILE A 196 -16.42 -18.90 17.64
N ASP A 197 -16.71 -17.88 18.44
CA ASP A 197 -17.44 -18.05 19.71
C ASP A 197 -18.84 -18.63 19.46
N SER A 198 -19.57 -18.17 18.45
CA SER A 198 -20.87 -18.70 18.05
C SER A 198 -20.80 -20.17 17.64
N LEU A 199 -19.82 -20.52 16.77
CA LEU A 199 -19.63 -21.90 16.34
C LEU A 199 -19.20 -22.81 17.50
N ALA A 200 -18.42 -22.32 18.45
CA ALA A 200 -18.05 -23.09 19.64
C ALA A 200 -19.25 -23.39 20.53
N VAL A 201 -20.22 -22.48 20.65
CA VAL A 201 -21.46 -22.72 21.37
C VAL A 201 -22.35 -23.75 20.67
N GLU A 202 -22.41 -23.67 19.35
CA GLU A 202 -23.28 -24.53 18.52
C GLU A 202 -22.71 -25.95 18.36
N TYR A 203 -21.41 -26.10 18.14
CA TYR A 203 -20.74 -27.36 17.79
C TYR A 203 -19.74 -27.86 18.83
N GLY A 204 -19.43 -27.07 19.86
CA GLY A 204 -18.41 -27.43 20.86
C GLY A 204 -18.87 -28.31 22.00
N LYS A 205 -20.13 -28.77 21.97
CA LYS A 205 -20.74 -29.61 23.01
C LYS A 205 -20.62 -31.13 22.74
N ASN A 206 -19.76 -31.51 21.76
CA ASN A 206 -19.51 -32.93 21.45
C ASN A 206 -18.15 -33.39 21.97
#